data_ca51a03f279b9f2048f8f6ac4f32a0e8
#
_entry.id   ca51a03f279b9f2048f8f6ac4f32a0e8
#
_cell.length_a   1.000
_cell.length_b   1.000
_cell.length_c   1.000
_cell.angle_alpha   90.00
_cell.angle_beta   90.00
_cell.angle_gamma   90.00
#
_symmetry.space_group_name_H-M   'P 1'
#
loop_
_entity.id
_entity.type
_entity.pdbx_description
1 polymer ?
#
loop_
_entity_poly.entity_id
_entity_poly.type
_entity_poly.pdbx_seq_one_letter_code
_entity_poly.pdbx_strand_id
1 'polypeptide(L)'
;MSKLLRVLIVEDSEDDAELLAIELERGGYDVIYKRVDTKEDMEAALKTSPVWDIVLADYSMPRFSAIAALNLLKEWELDLPFIIVSGKIGEDTAVAAMKAGAHDYLVKGKLARLVPAVERELREAVLREEYRAAQQRLRYLAFYDKLTELPNRTLFIEHLSQEIARYQELNSSNIVSSAKKNQPNLFAVLLLSIDRFSTIEQSLGYQTSEELLIAVARRLEQCIQQNNSDLVAKIGEDEFALLIHNIKDHRDILNRAETIYRRLIQPFKVASTTVCSTVSIGIALNKNNELVPERLLQSADTAMQYAKVNFVKTSVLFDEKMRSNAVEKLQLENDLQQAIDDKEIFLKYQPIVCLKTGKICSLEALVRWQHNSLGTIPPAKFIPISEETGQIIALGQWVLSEACYQFVNWQRSFATDIPITISINLSRIQVYHPELIPQIDRLLESLNLPGKNLKLEITESTLMENTTAVTKVLEKLRERDIKLCLDDFGTGYSSLSYLRYLPVDTVKIDRSFIAPEINSTNYDIIKAIINLAHSLDLDVVAEGIETEAQKQILNGLGCEYGQGYLFAYPLDSQDVLPTVNNYN
;
A
#
# COMPACT_ATOMS: atom_id res chain seq x y z
N MET A 1 42.43 40.71 6.75
CA MET A 1 42.97 39.40 7.15
C MET A 1 43.55 38.76 5.91
N SER A 2 44.84 38.39 5.95
CA SER A 2 45.47 37.64 4.84
C SER A 2 44.80 36.27 4.70
N LYS A 3 44.53 35.84 3.46
CA LYS A 3 43.91 34.56 3.15
C LYS A 3 45.01 33.51 3.00
N LEU A 4 44.94 32.43 3.79
CA LEU A 4 45.87 31.32 3.69
C LEU A 4 45.84 30.69 2.28
N LEU A 5 46.98 30.45 1.64
CA LEU A 5 47.12 29.83 0.35
C LEU A 5 48.29 28.82 0.37
N ARG A 6 47.95 27.56 0.05
CA ARG A 6 48.94 26.49 -0.01
C ARG A 6 49.30 26.24 -1.48
N VAL A 7 50.55 26.55 -1.80
CA VAL A 7 51.04 26.54 -3.19
C VAL A 7 52.08 25.44 -3.37
N LEU A 8 51.83 24.52 -4.32
CA LEU A 8 52.88 23.61 -4.79
C LEU A 8 53.61 24.28 -5.94
N ILE A 9 54.89 24.60 -5.78
CA ILE A 9 55.71 25.27 -6.80
C ILE A 9 56.62 24.24 -7.45
N VAL A 10 56.42 23.99 -8.72
CA VAL A 10 57.24 23.09 -9.54
C VAL A 10 58.26 23.95 -10.30
N GLU A 11 59.48 24.09 -9.72
CA GLU A 11 60.50 25.06 -10.15
C GLU A 11 61.89 24.56 -9.74
N ASP A 12 62.88 24.63 -10.64
CA ASP A 12 64.25 24.25 -10.35
C ASP A 12 65.08 25.35 -9.70
N SER A 13 64.70 26.62 -9.89
CA SER A 13 65.30 27.81 -9.23
C SER A 13 64.62 28.10 -7.92
N GLU A 14 65.41 28.18 -6.81
CA GLU A 14 64.91 28.55 -5.50
C GLU A 14 64.51 30.03 -5.47
N ASP A 15 65.30 30.91 -6.11
CA ASP A 15 65.06 32.35 -6.21
C ASP A 15 63.74 32.66 -6.96
N ASP A 16 63.46 31.92 -8.02
CA ASP A 16 62.23 32.08 -8.80
C ASP A 16 61.01 31.60 -8.02
N ALA A 17 61.13 30.50 -7.27
CA ALA A 17 60.04 30.03 -6.39
C ALA A 17 59.72 31.00 -5.26
N GLU A 18 60.79 31.57 -4.63
CA GLU A 18 60.61 32.61 -3.61
C GLU A 18 59.99 33.87 -4.18
N LEU A 19 60.37 34.30 -5.37
CA LEU A 19 59.77 35.44 -6.08
C LEU A 19 58.29 35.27 -6.32
N LEU A 20 57.84 34.07 -6.72
CA LEU A 20 56.41 33.76 -6.87
C LEU A 20 55.65 33.83 -5.52
N ALA A 21 56.25 33.30 -4.47
CA ALA A 21 55.66 33.37 -3.13
C ALA A 21 55.52 34.82 -2.63
N ILE A 22 56.57 35.64 -2.75
CA ILE A 22 56.55 37.06 -2.38
C ILE A 22 55.49 37.82 -3.16
N GLU A 23 55.31 37.54 -4.45
CA GLU A 23 54.30 38.24 -5.24
C GLU A 23 52.85 37.89 -4.80
N LEU A 24 52.63 36.62 -4.41
CA LEU A 24 51.35 36.21 -3.80
C LEU A 24 51.11 36.86 -2.44
N GLU A 25 52.15 36.95 -1.59
CA GLU A 25 52.06 37.66 -0.29
C GLU A 25 51.74 39.16 -0.46
N ARG A 26 52.35 39.82 -1.45
CA ARG A 26 52.02 41.19 -1.83
C ARG A 26 50.57 41.34 -2.28
N GLY A 27 50.00 40.29 -2.84
CA GLY A 27 48.59 40.18 -3.20
C GLY A 27 47.63 39.96 -2.02
N GLY A 28 48.17 39.90 -0.77
CA GLY A 28 47.37 39.74 0.43
C GLY A 28 47.13 38.30 0.88
N TYR A 29 47.87 37.35 0.34
CA TYR A 29 47.83 35.97 0.80
C TYR A 29 48.81 35.71 1.94
N ASP A 30 48.49 34.75 2.81
CA ASP A 30 49.43 34.12 3.75
C ASP A 30 49.88 32.79 3.11
N VAL A 31 51.10 32.77 2.55
CA VAL A 31 51.50 31.70 1.61
C VAL A 31 52.29 30.62 2.34
N ILE A 32 51.82 29.41 2.25
CA ILE A 32 52.54 28.21 2.60
C ILE A 32 52.90 27.50 1.29
N TYR A 33 54.18 27.41 0.94
CA TYR A 33 54.57 26.75 -0.30
C TYR A 33 55.57 25.62 -0.08
N LYS A 34 55.59 24.69 -1.04
CA LYS A 34 56.64 23.67 -1.15
C LYS A 34 57.14 23.66 -2.59
N ARG A 35 58.46 23.84 -2.73
CA ARG A 35 59.13 23.72 -4.02
C ARG A 35 59.48 22.27 -4.29
N VAL A 36 59.29 21.80 -5.54
CA VAL A 36 59.62 20.51 -6.07
C VAL A 36 60.20 20.66 -7.49
N ASP A 37 61.22 19.89 -7.84
CA ASP A 37 61.90 19.97 -9.13
C ASP A 37 62.08 18.57 -9.80
N THR A 38 61.53 17.52 -9.16
CA THR A 38 61.49 16.16 -9.68
C THR A 38 60.11 15.56 -9.58
N LYS A 39 59.86 14.48 -10.34
CA LYS A 39 58.59 13.73 -10.27
C LYS A 39 58.40 13.12 -8.89
N GLU A 40 59.45 12.55 -8.32
CA GLU A 40 59.44 11.85 -7.05
C GLU A 40 59.10 12.83 -5.90
N ASP A 41 59.67 14.04 -5.93
CA ASP A 41 59.35 15.08 -4.92
C ASP A 41 57.94 15.58 -5.03
N MET A 42 57.40 15.73 -6.24
CA MET A 42 56.01 16.09 -6.46
C MET A 42 55.06 15.01 -5.96
N GLU A 43 55.33 13.74 -6.28
CA GLU A 43 54.55 12.62 -5.74
C GLU A 43 54.58 12.57 -4.21
N ALA A 44 55.73 12.79 -3.59
CA ALA A 44 55.89 12.85 -2.15
C ALA A 44 55.09 14.04 -1.55
N ALA A 45 55.11 15.20 -2.23
CA ALA A 45 54.36 16.38 -1.79
C ALA A 45 52.84 16.20 -1.89
N LEU A 46 52.35 15.52 -2.93
CA LEU A 46 50.93 15.23 -3.11
C LEU A 46 50.42 14.15 -2.14
N LYS A 47 51.27 13.21 -1.71
CA LYS A 47 50.92 12.18 -0.70
C LYS A 47 50.91 12.71 0.72
N THR A 48 51.62 13.77 1.00
CA THR A 48 51.76 14.34 2.35
C THR A 48 50.73 15.44 2.56
N SER A 49 49.94 15.38 3.62
CA SER A 49 49.15 16.57 4.04
C SER A 49 50.01 17.77 4.28
N PRO A 50 49.64 18.97 3.87
CA PRO A 50 48.28 19.48 3.63
C PRO A 50 47.84 19.42 2.16
N VAL A 51 46.51 19.54 1.97
CA VAL A 51 45.88 19.64 0.63
C VAL A 51 46.36 20.95 -0.01
N TRP A 52 46.95 20.88 -1.20
CA TRP A 52 47.36 22.03 -1.99
C TRP A 52 46.16 22.76 -2.59
N ASP A 53 46.22 24.09 -2.63
CA ASP A 53 45.15 24.90 -3.21
C ASP A 53 45.39 25.18 -4.70
N ILE A 54 46.67 25.30 -5.08
CA ILE A 54 47.09 25.58 -6.47
C ILE A 54 48.49 25.05 -6.76
N VAL A 55 48.76 24.75 -8.01
CA VAL A 55 50.10 24.41 -8.52
C VAL A 55 50.59 25.52 -9.47
N LEU A 56 51.79 26.04 -9.21
CA LEU A 56 52.52 26.93 -10.11
C LEU A 56 53.71 26.15 -10.67
N ALA A 57 53.87 26.11 -11.98
CA ALA A 57 54.92 25.30 -12.59
C ALA A 57 55.72 26.08 -13.64
N ASP A 58 57.05 26.04 -13.58
CA ASP A 58 57.88 26.52 -14.71
C ASP A 58 57.74 25.57 -15.91
N TYR A 59 57.57 26.18 -17.07
CA TYR A 59 57.40 25.43 -18.31
C TYR A 59 58.56 24.56 -18.66
N SER A 60 59.80 25.05 -18.45
CA SER A 60 61.02 24.45 -18.95
C SER A 60 62.04 24.25 -17.84
N MET A 61 62.02 23.10 -17.23
CA MET A 61 63.03 22.65 -16.25
C MET A 61 63.83 21.46 -16.76
N PRO A 62 65.11 21.33 -16.38
CA PRO A 62 65.98 20.27 -16.91
C PRO A 62 65.56 18.85 -16.58
N ARG A 63 64.89 18.61 -15.43
CA ARG A 63 64.58 17.29 -14.90
C ARG A 63 63.09 16.93 -14.96
N PHE A 64 62.21 17.93 -14.90
CA PHE A 64 60.78 17.70 -14.78
C PHE A 64 60.02 18.88 -15.38
N SER A 65 59.29 18.70 -16.45
CA SER A 65 58.54 19.78 -17.14
C SER A 65 57.17 20.02 -16.57
N ALA A 66 56.63 21.25 -16.72
CA ALA A 66 55.27 21.58 -16.34
C ALA A 66 54.23 20.63 -16.96
N ILE A 67 54.42 20.18 -18.19
CA ILE A 67 53.53 19.24 -18.86
C ILE A 67 53.58 17.86 -18.18
N ALA A 68 54.76 17.42 -17.73
CA ALA A 68 54.91 16.17 -17.00
C ALA A 68 54.24 16.26 -15.61
N ALA A 69 54.37 17.40 -14.92
CA ALA A 69 53.67 17.68 -13.66
C ALA A 69 52.15 17.70 -13.82
N LEU A 70 51.64 18.31 -14.88
CA LEU A 70 50.21 18.34 -15.19
C LEU A 70 49.67 16.94 -15.52
N ASN A 71 50.41 16.11 -16.23
CA ASN A 71 50.02 14.74 -16.53
C ASN A 71 49.97 13.88 -15.25
N LEU A 72 50.87 14.10 -14.30
CA LEU A 72 50.87 13.43 -13.01
C LEU A 72 49.60 13.73 -12.22
N LEU A 73 49.12 15.01 -12.20
CA LEU A 73 47.83 15.37 -11.56
C LEU A 73 46.65 14.67 -12.23
N LYS A 74 46.68 14.53 -13.57
CA LYS A 74 45.64 13.80 -14.32
C LYS A 74 45.63 12.31 -14.04
N GLU A 75 46.83 11.68 -13.99
CA GLU A 75 46.96 10.26 -13.64
C GLU A 75 46.41 9.95 -12.24
N TRP A 76 46.48 10.92 -11.33
CA TRP A 76 45.96 10.81 -9.96
C TRP A 76 44.55 11.36 -9.79
N GLU A 77 43.92 11.77 -10.88
CA GLU A 77 42.56 12.34 -10.89
C GLU A 77 42.39 13.56 -9.95
N LEU A 78 43.49 14.34 -9.76
CA LEU A 78 43.49 15.52 -8.90
C LEU A 78 43.10 16.76 -9.72
N ASP A 79 41.99 17.42 -9.36
CA ASP A 79 41.51 18.67 -10.01
C ASP A 79 42.06 19.90 -9.27
N LEU A 80 43.37 20.10 -9.33
CA LEU A 80 44.02 21.26 -8.75
C LEU A 80 44.23 22.33 -9.83
N PRO A 81 43.94 23.62 -9.53
CA PRO A 81 44.33 24.72 -10.40
C PRO A 81 45.82 24.64 -10.74
N PHE A 82 46.14 24.73 -12.01
CA PHE A 82 47.49 24.57 -12.50
C PHE A 82 47.86 25.74 -13.45
N ILE A 83 48.77 26.60 -12.98
CA ILE A 83 49.22 27.77 -13.73
C ILE A 83 50.67 27.54 -14.17
N ILE A 84 50.93 27.73 -15.43
CA ILE A 84 52.29 27.64 -15.97
C ILE A 84 52.89 29.06 -15.96
N VAL A 85 54.11 29.19 -15.40
CA VAL A 85 54.89 30.43 -15.36
C VAL A 85 56.19 30.21 -16.15
N SER A 86 56.40 30.97 -17.25
CA SER A 86 57.53 30.74 -18.14
C SER A 86 58.39 32.00 -18.35
N GLY A 87 59.70 31.80 -18.45
CA GLY A 87 60.65 32.89 -18.76
C GLY A 87 60.66 33.31 -20.26
N LYS A 88 60.08 32.51 -21.16
CA LYS A 88 60.07 32.79 -22.60
C LYS A 88 58.70 33.18 -23.08
N ILE A 89 58.62 34.25 -23.90
CA ILE A 89 57.42 34.69 -24.58
C ILE A 89 57.31 33.88 -25.87
N GLY A 90 56.39 32.90 -25.94
CA GLY A 90 56.08 32.13 -27.16
C GLY A 90 54.59 31.81 -27.23
N GLU A 91 53.89 32.31 -28.26
CA GLU A 91 52.46 32.04 -28.47
C GLU A 91 52.23 30.52 -28.63
N ASP A 92 53.10 29.83 -29.36
CA ASP A 92 52.99 28.37 -29.58
C ASP A 92 53.11 27.60 -28.26
N THR A 93 53.96 28.06 -27.33
CA THR A 93 54.18 27.45 -26.04
C THR A 93 52.95 27.62 -25.13
N ALA A 94 52.36 28.80 -25.14
CA ALA A 94 51.14 29.06 -24.36
C ALA A 94 49.98 28.22 -24.89
N VAL A 95 49.81 28.13 -26.23
CA VAL A 95 48.79 27.29 -26.86
C VAL A 95 48.97 25.81 -26.52
N ALA A 96 50.21 25.32 -26.54
CA ALA A 96 50.53 23.95 -26.19
C ALA A 96 50.20 23.63 -24.71
N ALA A 97 50.54 24.54 -23.80
CA ALA A 97 50.21 24.44 -22.38
C ALA A 97 48.72 24.37 -22.12
N MET A 98 47.93 25.27 -22.73
CA MET A 98 46.47 25.29 -22.62
C MET A 98 45.83 24.04 -23.23
N LYS A 99 46.30 23.59 -24.40
CA LYS A 99 45.86 22.32 -24.99
C LYS A 99 46.19 21.11 -24.13
N ALA A 100 47.31 21.14 -23.40
CA ALA A 100 47.65 20.11 -22.43
C ALA A 100 46.78 20.13 -21.20
N GLY A 101 45.94 21.17 -20.99
CA GLY A 101 44.97 21.28 -19.88
C GLY A 101 45.47 22.14 -18.73
N ALA A 102 46.49 22.98 -18.90
CA ALA A 102 46.84 24.01 -17.94
C ALA A 102 45.68 25.02 -17.85
N HIS A 103 45.45 25.57 -16.67
CA HIS A 103 44.32 26.51 -16.43
C HIS A 103 44.70 27.94 -16.84
N ASP A 104 45.98 28.34 -16.68
CA ASP A 104 46.50 29.61 -17.20
C ASP A 104 47.98 29.49 -17.53
N TYR A 105 48.49 30.50 -18.29
CA TYR A 105 49.88 30.65 -18.67
C TYR A 105 50.33 32.09 -18.43
N LEU A 106 51.41 32.25 -17.69
CA LEU A 106 51.98 33.55 -17.32
C LEU A 106 53.46 33.65 -17.74
N VAL A 107 53.93 34.88 -17.96
CA VAL A 107 55.31 35.16 -18.28
C VAL A 107 56.01 35.71 -17.05
N LYS A 108 57.16 35.13 -16.61
CA LYS A 108 57.94 35.55 -15.42
C LYS A 108 58.24 37.06 -15.39
N GLY A 109 58.36 37.75 -16.55
CA GLY A 109 58.53 39.18 -16.61
C GLY A 109 57.26 40.06 -16.36
N LYS A 110 56.10 39.42 -16.13
CA LYS A 110 54.81 40.11 -15.93
C LYS A 110 54.02 39.55 -14.75
N LEU A 111 54.70 39.39 -13.59
CA LEU A 111 54.14 38.78 -12.39
C LEU A 111 52.95 39.56 -11.75
N ALA A 112 52.74 40.86 -12.13
CA ALA A 112 51.56 41.58 -11.73
C ALA A 112 50.24 40.89 -12.13
N ARG A 113 50.23 39.95 -13.06
CA ARG A 113 49.08 39.14 -13.48
C ARG A 113 48.91 37.85 -12.65
N LEU A 114 49.87 37.48 -11.78
CA LEU A 114 49.87 36.25 -11.01
C LEU A 114 48.68 36.19 -10.05
N VAL A 115 48.54 37.22 -9.19
CA VAL A 115 47.48 37.29 -8.21
C VAL A 115 46.08 37.23 -8.86
N PRO A 116 45.75 38.09 -9.85
CA PRO A 116 44.48 37.96 -10.56
C PRO A 116 44.22 36.61 -11.21
N ALA A 117 45.26 35.96 -11.76
CA ALA A 117 45.11 34.64 -12.35
C ALA A 117 44.84 33.56 -11.28
N VAL A 118 45.59 33.60 -10.17
CA VAL A 118 45.35 32.69 -9.02
C VAL A 118 43.96 32.87 -8.46
N GLU A 119 43.50 34.10 -8.24
CA GLU A 119 42.14 34.37 -7.76
C GLU A 119 41.04 33.85 -8.70
N ARG A 120 41.26 34.00 -9.98
CA ARG A 120 40.31 33.48 -10.99
C ARG A 120 40.24 31.95 -10.93
N GLU A 121 41.39 31.30 -10.99
CA GLU A 121 41.48 29.83 -11.05
C GLU A 121 41.00 29.16 -9.76
N LEU A 122 41.26 29.76 -8.59
CA LEU A 122 40.72 29.29 -7.31
C LEU A 122 39.20 29.41 -7.27
N ARG A 123 38.63 30.51 -7.79
CA ARG A 123 37.15 30.64 -7.88
C ARG A 123 36.55 29.62 -8.83
N GLU A 124 37.17 29.40 -9.99
CA GLU A 124 36.70 28.41 -10.94
C GLU A 124 36.80 26.98 -10.40
N ALA A 125 37.85 26.65 -9.62
CA ALA A 125 37.99 25.35 -8.98
C ALA A 125 36.84 25.11 -7.97
N VAL A 126 36.51 26.09 -7.13
CA VAL A 126 35.38 25.99 -6.19
C VAL A 126 34.06 25.77 -6.95
N LEU A 127 33.82 26.55 -8.03
CA LEU A 127 32.61 26.39 -8.83
C LEU A 127 32.52 25.00 -9.50
N ARG A 128 33.65 24.46 -9.97
CA ARG A 128 33.70 23.09 -10.54
C ARG A 128 33.35 22.04 -9.49
N GLU A 129 33.89 22.18 -8.28
CA GLU A 129 33.60 21.27 -7.17
C GLU A 129 32.13 21.35 -6.73
N GLU A 130 31.58 22.55 -6.56
CA GLU A 130 30.17 22.75 -6.25
C GLU A 130 29.26 22.15 -7.34
N TYR A 131 29.60 22.35 -8.61
CA TYR A 131 28.83 21.79 -9.72
C TYR A 131 28.85 20.25 -9.71
N ARG A 132 30.04 19.64 -9.49
CA ARG A 132 30.15 18.17 -9.36
C ARG A 132 29.34 17.64 -8.17
N ALA A 133 29.46 18.27 -7.02
CA ALA A 133 28.70 17.91 -5.83
C ALA A 133 27.18 18.03 -6.08
N ALA A 134 26.76 19.12 -6.72
CA ALA A 134 25.37 19.33 -7.10
C ALA A 134 24.86 18.26 -8.10
N GLN A 135 25.66 17.93 -9.10
CA GLN A 135 25.34 16.85 -10.04
C GLN A 135 25.21 15.49 -9.36
N GLN A 136 26.17 15.16 -8.48
CA GLN A 136 26.11 13.92 -7.69
C GLN A 136 24.86 13.90 -6.80
N ARG A 137 24.53 15.03 -6.17
CA ARG A 137 23.33 15.16 -5.34
C ARG A 137 22.05 14.99 -6.14
N LEU A 138 21.98 15.62 -7.33
CA LEU A 138 20.84 15.47 -8.23
C LEU A 138 20.67 14.03 -8.70
N ARG A 139 21.78 13.37 -9.07
CA ARG A 139 21.78 11.96 -9.46
C ARG A 139 21.30 11.07 -8.32
N TYR A 140 21.79 11.30 -7.09
CA TYR A 140 21.35 10.57 -5.92
C TYR A 140 19.84 10.74 -5.70
N LEU A 141 19.33 12.00 -5.75
CA LEU A 141 17.89 12.30 -5.57
C LEU A 141 17.01 11.73 -6.70
N ALA A 142 17.55 11.54 -7.89
CA ALA A 142 16.83 10.94 -9.01
C ALA A 142 16.60 9.43 -8.84
N PHE A 143 17.47 8.73 -8.08
CA PHE A 143 17.49 7.27 -8.01
C PHE A 143 17.27 6.68 -6.62
N TYR A 144 17.37 7.48 -5.56
CA TYR A 144 17.25 7.01 -4.17
C TYR A 144 16.18 7.78 -3.40
N ASP A 145 15.53 7.10 -2.47
CA ASP A 145 14.59 7.69 -1.53
C ASP A 145 15.34 8.45 -0.43
N LYS A 146 14.92 9.67 -0.14
CA LYS A 146 15.61 10.56 0.82
C LYS A 146 15.56 10.07 2.25
N LEU A 147 14.48 9.39 2.64
CA LEU A 147 14.24 9.00 4.02
C LEU A 147 14.95 7.69 4.35
N THR A 148 14.78 6.71 3.49
CA THR A 148 15.24 5.34 3.73
C THR A 148 16.60 5.03 3.10
N GLU A 149 17.08 5.89 2.20
CA GLU A 149 18.29 5.71 1.39
C GLU A 149 18.23 4.50 0.44
N LEU A 150 17.10 3.82 0.37
CA LEU A 150 16.88 2.73 -0.57
C LEU A 150 16.74 3.26 -2.01
N PRO A 151 17.00 2.43 -3.02
CA PRO A 151 16.56 2.67 -4.38
C PRO A 151 15.10 3.11 -4.43
N ASN A 152 14.83 4.14 -5.24
CA ASN A 152 13.47 4.59 -5.46
C ASN A 152 12.80 3.79 -6.60
N ARG A 153 11.53 4.12 -6.89
CA ARG A 153 10.77 3.47 -7.96
C ARG A 153 11.47 3.49 -9.32
N THR A 154 12.14 4.59 -9.65
CA THR A 154 12.83 4.75 -10.95
C THR A 154 13.99 3.75 -11.08
N LEU A 155 14.83 3.67 -10.07
CA LEU A 155 15.97 2.74 -10.07
C LEU A 155 15.50 1.28 -10.01
N PHE A 156 14.42 1.00 -9.27
CA PHE A 156 13.82 -0.34 -9.22
C PHE A 156 13.35 -0.81 -10.61
N ILE A 157 12.64 0.04 -11.35
CA ILE A 157 12.16 -0.26 -12.71
C ILE A 157 13.33 -0.48 -13.67
N GLU A 158 14.40 0.30 -13.54
CA GLU A 158 15.61 0.14 -14.35
C GLU A 158 16.25 -1.24 -14.11
N HIS A 159 16.45 -1.64 -12.86
CA HIS A 159 16.97 -2.97 -12.51
C HIS A 159 16.04 -4.09 -12.98
N LEU A 160 14.74 -3.94 -12.79
CA LEU A 160 13.75 -4.91 -13.27
C LEU A 160 13.79 -5.06 -14.80
N SER A 161 13.97 -3.95 -15.53
CA SER A 161 14.12 -3.95 -17.00
C SER A 161 15.38 -4.71 -17.44
N GLN A 162 16.49 -4.51 -16.74
CA GLN A 162 17.74 -5.21 -17.00
C GLN A 162 17.60 -6.73 -16.75
N GLU A 163 16.91 -7.11 -15.67
CA GLU A 163 16.71 -8.54 -15.37
C GLU A 163 15.75 -9.22 -16.37
N ILE A 164 14.72 -8.50 -16.82
CA ILE A 164 13.83 -8.97 -17.90
C ILE A 164 14.62 -9.21 -19.20
N ALA A 165 15.46 -8.25 -19.60
CA ALA A 165 16.29 -8.40 -20.79
C ALA A 165 17.22 -9.61 -20.69
N ARG A 166 17.89 -9.77 -19.55
CA ARG A 166 18.74 -10.92 -19.25
C ARG A 166 18.00 -12.25 -19.33
N TYR A 167 16.78 -12.30 -18.77
CA TYR A 167 15.93 -13.49 -18.85
C TYR A 167 15.55 -13.84 -20.29
N GLN A 168 15.25 -12.84 -21.13
CA GLN A 168 14.92 -13.03 -22.55
C GLN A 168 16.12 -13.54 -23.33
N GLU A 169 17.32 -13.01 -23.11
CA GLU A 169 18.55 -13.44 -23.77
C GLU A 169 18.88 -14.91 -23.45
N LEU A 170 18.79 -15.28 -22.17
CA LEU A 170 19.05 -16.66 -21.72
C LEU A 170 18.06 -17.67 -22.32
N ASN A 171 16.78 -17.32 -22.41
CA ASN A 171 15.77 -18.17 -23.02
C ASN A 171 15.92 -18.27 -24.54
N SER A 172 16.29 -17.20 -25.22
CA SER A 172 16.56 -17.20 -26.66
C SER A 172 17.77 -18.05 -27.03
N SER A 173 18.80 -18.05 -26.19
CA SER A 173 20.03 -18.85 -26.37
C SER A 173 19.81 -20.35 -26.11
N ASN A 174 18.87 -20.73 -25.24
CA ASN A 174 18.55 -22.13 -24.93
C ASN A 174 17.74 -22.85 -26.03
N ILE A 175 17.15 -22.12 -26.99
CA ILE A 175 16.46 -22.73 -28.16
C ILE A 175 17.46 -23.33 -29.15
N VAL A 176 18.74 -22.90 -29.11
CA VAL A 176 19.76 -23.31 -30.08
C VAL A 176 20.62 -24.48 -29.59
N SER A 177 20.64 -24.81 -28.30
CA SER A 177 21.46 -25.91 -27.75
C SER A 177 20.61 -26.93 -27.00
N SER A 178 20.38 -28.07 -27.64
CA SER A 178 19.62 -29.23 -27.14
C SER A 178 20.34 -30.07 -26.08
N ALA A 179 21.24 -29.51 -25.28
CA ALA A 179 22.01 -30.23 -24.26
C ALA A 179 22.03 -29.47 -22.93
N LYS A 180 21.32 -30.02 -21.97
CA LYS A 180 21.09 -29.63 -20.57
C LYS A 180 19.89 -28.70 -20.37
N LYS A 181 18.77 -29.28 -19.88
CA LYS A 181 17.69 -28.57 -19.20
C LYS A 181 18.27 -27.83 -17.98
N ASN A 182 18.78 -26.63 -18.17
CA ASN A 182 18.94 -25.70 -17.07
C ASN A 182 17.52 -25.27 -16.67
N GLN A 183 17.19 -25.37 -15.39
CA GLN A 183 15.94 -24.85 -14.84
C GLN A 183 15.82 -23.37 -15.23
N PRO A 184 14.63 -22.89 -15.62
CA PRO A 184 14.42 -21.50 -15.95
C PRO A 184 14.86 -20.65 -14.76
N ASN A 185 15.66 -19.63 -15.03
CA ASN A 185 16.13 -18.68 -14.02
C ASN A 185 14.96 -17.77 -13.62
N LEU A 186 14.09 -18.25 -12.73
CA LEU A 186 12.91 -17.51 -12.30
C LEU A 186 13.33 -16.39 -11.34
N PHE A 187 12.70 -15.23 -11.54
CA PHE A 187 12.71 -14.13 -10.57
C PHE A 187 11.30 -13.68 -10.22
N ALA A 188 11.16 -12.98 -9.10
CA ALA A 188 9.89 -12.43 -8.65
C ALA A 188 10.01 -10.99 -8.24
N VAL A 189 8.94 -10.25 -8.44
CA VAL A 189 8.69 -8.96 -7.81
C VAL A 189 7.75 -9.19 -6.63
N LEU A 190 8.18 -8.77 -5.44
CA LEU A 190 7.33 -8.69 -4.26
C LEU A 190 7.00 -7.22 -4.02
N LEU A 191 5.74 -6.93 -3.79
CA LEU A 191 5.28 -5.64 -3.33
C LEU A 191 4.73 -5.78 -1.91
N LEU A 192 5.07 -4.84 -1.05
CA LEU A 192 4.80 -4.90 0.37
C LEU A 192 4.30 -3.53 0.85
N SER A 193 3.21 -3.52 1.61
CA SER A 193 2.66 -2.34 2.28
C SER A 193 2.52 -2.60 3.77
N ILE A 194 2.73 -1.56 4.58
CA ILE A 194 2.53 -1.60 6.04
C ILE A 194 1.04 -1.41 6.31
N ASP A 195 0.41 -2.40 6.96
CA ASP A 195 -1.02 -2.32 7.25
C ASP A 195 -1.33 -1.20 8.24
N ARG A 196 -2.40 -0.45 7.99
CA ARG A 196 -2.86 0.68 8.81
C ARG A 196 -1.81 1.78 9.04
N PHE A 197 -0.91 2.00 8.08
CA PHE A 197 0.16 3.01 8.21
C PHE A 197 -0.40 4.42 8.47
N SER A 198 -1.46 4.83 7.78
CA SER A 198 -2.14 6.12 8.01
C SER A 198 -2.67 6.28 9.45
N THR A 199 -3.17 5.20 10.05
CA THR A 199 -3.60 5.20 11.46
C THR A 199 -2.41 5.37 12.42
N ILE A 200 -1.29 4.71 12.11
CA ILE A 200 -0.04 4.85 12.90
C ILE A 200 0.45 6.29 12.81
N GLU A 201 0.49 6.87 11.62
CA GLU A 201 0.92 8.24 11.37
C GLU A 201 0.05 9.27 12.10
N GLN A 202 -1.28 9.13 12.00
CA GLN A 202 -2.24 10.00 12.71
C GLN A 202 -2.12 9.88 14.23
N SER A 203 -1.81 8.69 14.75
CA SER A 203 -1.77 8.43 16.20
C SER A 203 -0.43 8.78 16.84
N LEU A 204 0.69 8.54 16.15
CA LEU A 204 2.05 8.68 16.68
C LEU A 204 2.83 9.86 16.08
N GLY A 205 2.28 10.51 15.06
CA GLY A 205 2.87 11.67 14.39
C GLY A 205 3.91 11.29 13.32
N TYR A 206 4.21 12.27 12.44
CA TYR A 206 5.10 12.12 11.28
C TYR A 206 6.50 11.60 11.63
N GLN A 207 7.13 12.13 12.66
CA GLN A 207 8.50 11.73 13.02
C GLN A 207 8.60 10.25 13.39
N THR A 208 7.63 9.73 14.15
CA THR A 208 7.61 8.31 14.55
C THR A 208 7.32 7.40 13.35
N SER A 209 6.46 7.84 12.43
CA SER A 209 6.17 7.07 11.21
C SER A 209 7.37 7.04 10.25
N GLU A 210 8.12 8.13 10.12
CA GLU A 210 9.37 8.15 9.35
C GLU A 210 10.43 7.19 9.93
N GLU A 211 10.62 7.21 11.25
CA GLU A 211 11.53 6.29 11.94
C GLU A 211 11.10 4.82 11.76
N LEU A 212 9.77 4.55 11.74
CA LEU A 212 9.25 3.22 11.42
C LEU A 212 9.62 2.79 10.00
N LEU A 213 9.44 3.67 9.01
CA LEU A 213 9.81 3.39 7.62
C LEU A 213 11.31 3.07 7.48
N ILE A 214 12.18 3.82 8.17
CA ILE A 214 13.63 3.54 8.20
C ILE A 214 13.90 2.18 8.85
N ALA A 215 13.22 1.86 9.94
CA ALA A 215 13.40 0.58 10.62
C ALA A 215 12.93 -0.61 9.76
N VAL A 216 11.82 -0.46 9.03
CA VAL A 216 11.33 -1.45 8.06
C VAL A 216 12.32 -1.62 6.92
N ALA A 217 12.82 -0.53 6.34
CA ALA A 217 13.82 -0.55 5.27
C ALA A 217 15.07 -1.37 5.67
N ARG A 218 15.66 -1.05 6.82
CA ARG A 218 16.83 -1.76 7.35
C ARG A 218 16.57 -3.24 7.60
N ARG A 219 15.36 -3.58 8.10
CA ARG A 219 14.98 -4.98 8.34
C ARG A 219 14.77 -5.75 7.04
N LEU A 220 14.24 -5.11 6.01
CA LEU A 220 14.13 -5.67 4.65
C LEU A 220 15.49 -5.94 4.04
N GLU A 221 16.43 -4.99 4.11
CA GLU A 221 17.80 -5.19 3.64
C GLU A 221 18.46 -6.41 4.32
N GLN A 222 18.30 -6.54 5.64
CA GLN A 222 18.81 -7.71 6.39
C GLN A 222 18.17 -9.04 5.94
N CYS A 223 16.93 -9.00 5.43
CA CYS A 223 16.26 -10.20 4.92
C CYS A 223 16.88 -10.71 3.61
N ILE A 224 17.42 -9.81 2.77
CA ILE A 224 17.95 -10.15 1.44
C ILE A 224 19.48 -10.23 1.37
N GLN A 225 20.22 -9.80 2.41
CA GLN A 225 21.69 -9.75 2.43
C GLN A 225 22.39 -11.08 2.11
N GLN A 226 21.68 -12.21 2.19
CA GLN A 226 22.25 -13.52 1.86
C GLN A 226 22.46 -13.74 0.35
N ASN A 227 21.80 -12.95 -0.52
CA ASN A 227 21.93 -12.99 -1.97
C ASN A 227 22.29 -11.60 -2.49
N ASN A 228 23.54 -11.39 -2.89
CA ASN A 228 24.04 -10.10 -3.41
C ASN A 228 23.30 -9.59 -4.66
N SER A 229 22.41 -10.38 -5.26
CA SER A 229 21.65 -10.02 -6.46
C SER A 229 20.22 -9.51 -6.15
N ASP A 230 19.73 -9.73 -4.93
CA ASP A 230 18.38 -9.30 -4.56
C ASP A 230 18.37 -7.79 -4.24
N LEU A 231 17.28 -7.09 -4.55
CA LEU A 231 17.14 -5.64 -4.41
C LEU A 231 15.92 -5.29 -3.57
N VAL A 232 16.07 -4.32 -2.69
CA VAL A 232 14.95 -3.64 -1.99
C VAL A 232 14.86 -2.21 -2.49
N ALA A 233 13.65 -1.71 -2.67
CA ALA A 233 13.36 -0.34 -3.06
C ALA A 233 12.16 0.22 -2.30
N LYS A 234 12.12 1.54 -2.12
CA LYS A 234 10.98 2.30 -1.61
C LYS A 234 10.23 2.88 -2.80
N ILE A 235 8.95 2.51 -2.99
CA ILE A 235 8.21 2.87 -4.20
C ILE A 235 6.96 3.72 -3.98
N GLY A 236 6.44 3.75 -2.78
CA GLY A 236 5.26 4.53 -2.35
C GLY A 236 5.46 5.12 -0.94
N GLU A 237 4.40 5.65 -0.33
CA GLU A 237 4.46 6.25 1.01
C GLU A 237 4.78 5.22 2.10
N ASP A 238 4.10 4.06 2.07
CA ASP A 238 4.28 2.94 2.99
C ASP A 238 4.64 1.64 2.24
N GLU A 239 5.04 1.75 0.96
CA GLU A 239 5.23 0.63 0.06
C GLU A 239 6.70 0.39 -0.28
N PHE A 240 7.08 -0.88 -0.23
CA PHE A 240 8.41 -1.37 -0.59
C PHE A 240 8.30 -2.44 -1.67
N ALA A 241 9.27 -2.44 -2.60
CA ALA A 241 9.39 -3.46 -3.63
C ALA A 241 10.67 -4.27 -3.43
N LEU A 242 10.59 -5.57 -3.66
CA LEU A 242 11.74 -6.46 -3.66
C LEU A 242 11.84 -7.17 -5.00
N LEU A 243 13.03 -7.22 -5.57
CA LEU A 243 13.37 -8.05 -6.71
C LEU A 243 14.16 -9.24 -6.21
N ILE A 244 13.60 -10.44 -6.31
CA ILE A 244 14.18 -11.67 -5.78
C ILE A 244 14.60 -12.58 -6.95
N HIS A 245 15.86 -12.98 -6.95
CA HIS A 245 16.47 -13.78 -8.01
C HIS A 245 16.58 -15.27 -7.61
N ASN A 246 16.91 -16.09 -8.61
CA ASN A 246 17.22 -17.51 -8.43
C ASN A 246 16.11 -18.29 -7.70
N ILE A 247 14.87 -18.14 -8.14
CA ILE A 247 13.71 -18.83 -7.60
C ILE A 247 13.58 -20.21 -8.25
N LYS A 248 13.41 -21.24 -7.45
CA LYS A 248 13.28 -22.62 -7.92
C LYS A 248 11.86 -22.91 -8.42
N ASP A 249 10.87 -22.56 -7.64
CA ASP A 249 9.45 -22.78 -7.93
C ASP A 249 8.56 -21.85 -7.11
N HIS A 250 7.23 -22.00 -7.25
CA HIS A 250 6.24 -21.20 -6.51
C HIS A 250 6.35 -21.37 -5.00
N ARG A 251 6.75 -22.54 -4.50
CA ARG A 251 6.86 -22.81 -3.07
C ARG A 251 8.06 -22.10 -2.48
N ASP A 252 9.16 -22.04 -3.24
CA ASP A 252 10.38 -21.34 -2.81
C ASP A 252 10.09 -19.86 -2.55
N ILE A 253 9.42 -19.18 -3.48
CA ILE A 253 9.11 -17.74 -3.29
C ILE A 253 8.10 -17.50 -2.16
N LEU A 254 7.09 -18.36 -2.00
CA LEU A 254 6.15 -18.27 -0.89
C LEU A 254 6.85 -18.45 0.46
N ASN A 255 7.80 -19.38 0.57
CA ASN A 255 8.59 -19.59 1.77
C ASN A 255 9.50 -18.38 2.09
N ARG A 256 10.10 -17.76 1.06
CA ARG A 256 10.90 -16.54 1.23
C ARG A 256 10.01 -15.37 1.68
N ALA A 257 8.86 -15.18 1.06
CA ALA A 257 7.89 -14.17 1.45
C ALA A 257 7.39 -14.37 2.90
N GLU A 258 7.09 -15.61 3.29
CA GLU A 258 6.73 -15.95 4.68
C GLU A 258 7.86 -15.65 5.67
N THR A 259 9.11 -15.88 5.28
CA THR A 259 10.27 -15.55 6.10
C THR A 259 10.41 -14.04 6.29
N ILE A 260 10.21 -13.26 5.22
CA ILE A 260 10.20 -11.79 5.26
C ILE A 260 9.07 -11.32 6.17
N TYR A 261 7.85 -11.84 5.96
CA TYR A 261 6.69 -11.52 6.79
C TYR A 261 6.94 -11.73 8.27
N ARG A 262 7.41 -12.93 8.66
CA ARG A 262 7.70 -13.28 10.07
C ARG A 262 8.71 -12.34 10.72
N ARG A 263 9.66 -11.83 9.96
CA ARG A 263 10.61 -10.84 10.46
C ARG A 263 9.96 -9.47 10.63
N LEU A 264 9.11 -9.06 9.68
CA LEU A 264 8.49 -7.74 9.69
C LEU A 264 7.41 -7.56 10.76
N ILE A 265 6.70 -8.63 11.15
CA ILE A 265 5.71 -8.59 12.25
C ILE A 265 6.35 -8.49 13.64
N GLN A 266 7.68 -8.68 13.76
CA GLN A 266 8.35 -8.46 15.03
C GLN A 266 8.27 -6.97 15.40
N PRO A 267 8.06 -6.66 16.69
CA PRO A 267 7.93 -5.28 17.15
C PRO A 267 9.09 -4.38 16.69
N PHE A 268 8.76 -3.17 16.32
CA PHE A 268 9.73 -2.13 15.99
C PHE A 268 9.91 -1.20 17.18
N LYS A 269 11.14 -1.02 17.63
CA LYS A 269 11.48 -0.01 18.63
C LYS A 269 11.79 1.29 17.89
N VAL A 270 10.91 2.26 18.02
CA VAL A 270 10.96 3.54 17.30
C VAL A 270 10.88 4.64 18.36
N ALA A 271 11.90 5.48 18.46
CA ALA A 271 12.04 6.47 19.53
C ALA A 271 11.81 5.85 20.93
N SER A 272 10.81 6.34 21.65
CA SER A 272 10.42 5.82 22.98
C SER A 272 9.29 4.80 22.96
N THR A 273 8.78 4.42 21.78
CA THR A 273 7.58 3.59 21.61
C THR A 273 7.90 2.27 20.89
N THR A 274 7.13 1.24 21.19
CA THR A 274 7.18 -0.02 20.46
C THR A 274 5.96 -0.09 19.54
N VAL A 275 6.20 -0.17 18.23
CA VAL A 275 5.15 -0.28 17.22
C VAL A 275 5.07 -1.73 16.73
N CYS A 276 3.86 -2.29 16.78
CA CYS A 276 3.53 -3.58 16.19
C CYS A 276 2.64 -3.32 14.98
N SER A 277 3.07 -3.74 13.82
CA SER A 277 2.27 -3.67 12.58
C SER A 277 2.39 -4.97 11.81
N THR A 278 1.35 -5.30 11.04
CA THR A 278 1.38 -6.34 10.03
C THR A 278 1.74 -5.73 8.68
N VAL A 279 2.05 -6.57 7.73
CA VAL A 279 2.34 -6.18 6.35
C VAL A 279 1.59 -7.08 5.38
N SER A 280 1.11 -6.53 4.30
CA SER A 280 0.51 -7.27 3.20
C SER A 280 1.53 -7.41 2.08
N ILE A 281 1.70 -8.62 1.55
CA ILE A 281 2.71 -8.93 0.53
C ILE A 281 2.03 -9.52 -0.71
N GLY A 282 2.22 -8.86 -1.86
CA GLY A 282 1.86 -9.37 -3.18
C GLY A 282 3.09 -9.85 -3.95
N ILE A 283 2.96 -10.94 -4.67
CA ILE A 283 4.06 -11.60 -5.38
C ILE A 283 3.69 -11.77 -6.85
N ALA A 284 4.55 -11.31 -7.76
CA ALA A 284 4.45 -11.59 -9.19
C ALA A 284 5.71 -12.32 -9.69
N LEU A 285 5.51 -13.44 -10.39
CA LEU A 285 6.57 -14.23 -11.01
C LEU A 285 6.71 -13.88 -12.49
N ASN A 286 7.93 -13.95 -13.04
CA ASN A 286 8.22 -13.76 -14.46
C ASN A 286 7.79 -14.93 -15.37
N LYS A 287 6.79 -15.72 -14.95
CA LYS A 287 6.36 -16.93 -15.66
C LYS A 287 5.45 -16.69 -16.86
N ASN A 288 4.70 -15.63 -16.84
CA ASN A 288 3.77 -15.30 -17.91
C ASN A 288 4.49 -14.38 -18.89
N ASN A 289 4.28 -14.50 -20.19
CA ASN A 289 4.88 -13.72 -21.28
C ASN A 289 4.77 -12.18 -21.13
N GLU A 290 4.40 -11.68 -19.98
CA GLU A 290 4.33 -10.26 -19.61
C GLU A 290 5.70 -9.77 -19.11
N LEU A 291 6.62 -9.62 -20.04
CA LEU A 291 7.97 -9.14 -19.76
C LEU A 291 8.06 -7.60 -19.89
N VAL A 292 7.07 -6.91 -19.29
CA VAL A 292 7.07 -5.45 -19.17
C VAL A 292 7.16 -5.12 -17.67
N PRO A 293 8.17 -4.33 -17.24
CA PRO A 293 8.41 -4.02 -15.83
C PRO A 293 7.18 -3.51 -15.08
N GLU A 294 6.47 -2.56 -15.68
CA GLU A 294 5.28 -1.94 -15.08
C GLU A 294 4.14 -2.95 -14.88
N ARG A 295 4.00 -3.91 -15.79
CA ARG A 295 2.98 -4.97 -15.66
C ARG A 295 3.30 -5.96 -14.55
N LEU A 296 4.58 -6.33 -14.38
CA LEU A 296 4.98 -7.18 -13.25
C LEU A 296 4.76 -6.47 -11.92
N LEU A 297 5.10 -5.20 -11.83
CA LEU A 297 4.85 -4.40 -10.65
C LEU A 297 3.35 -4.28 -10.36
N GLN A 298 2.53 -4.02 -11.39
CA GLN A 298 1.07 -3.95 -11.28
C GLN A 298 0.47 -5.30 -10.86
N SER A 299 1.00 -6.42 -11.33
CA SER A 299 0.56 -7.75 -10.92
C SER A 299 0.86 -8.02 -9.44
N ALA A 300 2.06 -7.62 -8.97
CA ALA A 300 2.42 -7.70 -7.55
C ALA A 300 1.52 -6.79 -6.70
N ASP A 301 1.20 -5.57 -7.17
CA ASP A 301 0.28 -4.66 -6.49
C ASP A 301 -1.13 -5.25 -6.38
N THR A 302 -1.68 -5.76 -7.48
CA THR A 302 -3.00 -6.42 -7.48
C THR A 302 -3.06 -7.55 -6.43
N ALA A 303 -2.00 -8.36 -6.33
CA ALA A 303 -1.92 -9.43 -5.34
C ALA A 303 -1.77 -8.89 -3.91
N MET A 304 -1.03 -7.79 -3.70
CA MET A 304 -0.87 -7.13 -2.41
C MET A 304 -2.19 -6.52 -1.93
N GLN A 305 -2.91 -5.82 -2.80
CA GLN A 305 -4.24 -5.28 -2.46
C GLN A 305 -5.23 -6.41 -2.12
N TYR A 306 -5.18 -7.52 -2.86
CA TYR A 306 -5.98 -8.69 -2.55
C TYR A 306 -5.64 -9.26 -1.16
N ALA A 307 -4.36 -9.32 -0.78
CA ALA A 307 -3.92 -9.75 0.56
C ALA A 307 -4.45 -8.81 1.64
N LYS A 308 -4.39 -7.49 1.40
CA LYS A 308 -4.82 -6.42 2.32
C LYS A 308 -6.32 -6.47 2.62
N VAL A 309 -7.13 -6.66 1.59
CA VAL A 309 -8.61 -6.70 1.71
C VAL A 309 -9.10 -7.97 2.39
N ASN A 310 -8.49 -9.12 2.08
CA ASN A 310 -9.02 -10.41 2.53
C ASN A 310 -8.51 -10.86 3.91
N PHE A 311 -7.60 -10.16 4.56
CA PHE A 311 -7.03 -10.43 5.90
C PHE A 311 -6.57 -11.89 6.17
N VAL A 312 -6.74 -12.80 5.20
CA VAL A 312 -6.63 -14.27 5.37
C VAL A 312 -5.22 -14.78 5.14
N LYS A 313 -4.44 -14.08 4.29
CA LYS A 313 -3.09 -14.49 3.90
C LYS A 313 -2.14 -13.31 3.92
N THR A 314 -1.03 -13.48 4.56
CA THR A 314 0.04 -12.50 4.70
C THR A 314 0.82 -12.26 3.42
N SER A 315 0.83 -13.23 2.51
CA SER A 315 1.42 -13.12 1.18
C SER A 315 0.55 -13.83 0.15
N VAL A 316 0.35 -13.19 -1.00
CA VAL A 316 -0.47 -13.70 -2.10
C VAL A 316 0.33 -13.70 -3.39
N LEU A 317 0.32 -14.84 -4.07
CA LEU A 317 0.88 -14.95 -5.42
C LEU A 317 -0.18 -14.51 -6.43
N PHE A 318 0.20 -13.61 -7.34
CA PHE A 318 -0.66 -13.11 -8.39
C PHE A 318 -1.23 -14.24 -9.26
N ASP A 319 -2.53 -14.17 -9.49
CA ASP A 319 -3.28 -14.98 -10.46
C ASP A 319 -4.06 -14.02 -11.37
N GLU A 320 -4.17 -14.34 -12.65
CA GLU A 320 -4.88 -13.53 -13.65
C GLU A 320 -6.36 -13.28 -13.28
N LYS A 321 -6.97 -14.19 -12.52
CA LYS A 321 -8.31 -14.00 -11.94
C LYS A 321 -8.37 -12.79 -10.99
N MET A 322 -7.29 -12.46 -10.30
CA MET A 322 -7.26 -11.29 -9.42
C MET A 322 -7.35 -10.01 -10.22
N ARG A 323 -6.67 -9.93 -11.38
CA ARG A 323 -6.77 -8.79 -12.29
C ARG A 323 -8.19 -8.63 -12.83
N SER A 324 -8.80 -9.72 -13.31
CA SER A 324 -10.17 -9.68 -13.82
C SER A 324 -11.16 -9.26 -12.73
N ASN A 325 -11.00 -9.75 -11.50
CA ASN A 325 -11.83 -9.35 -10.36
C ASN A 325 -11.64 -7.87 -9.99
N ALA A 326 -10.41 -7.35 -10.05
CA ALA A 326 -10.15 -5.94 -9.78
C ALA A 326 -10.79 -5.02 -10.83
N VAL A 327 -10.71 -5.40 -12.11
CA VAL A 327 -11.37 -4.65 -13.20
C VAL A 327 -12.89 -4.72 -13.05
N GLU A 328 -13.44 -5.90 -12.76
CA GLU A 328 -14.88 -6.06 -12.52
C GLU A 328 -15.35 -5.26 -11.30
N LYS A 329 -14.56 -5.25 -10.21
CA LYS A 329 -14.87 -4.43 -9.02
C LYS A 329 -14.98 -2.96 -9.39
N LEU A 330 -14.00 -2.42 -10.13
CA LEU A 330 -14.00 -1.02 -10.58
C LEU A 330 -15.20 -0.71 -11.49
N GLN A 331 -15.56 -1.65 -12.37
CA GLN A 331 -16.76 -1.50 -13.20
C GLN A 331 -18.02 -1.45 -12.35
N LEU A 332 -18.20 -2.40 -11.43
CA LEU A 332 -19.36 -2.43 -10.54
C LEU A 332 -19.44 -1.18 -9.64
N GLU A 333 -18.31 -0.65 -9.19
CA GLU A 333 -18.23 0.59 -8.43
C GLU A 333 -18.78 1.79 -9.22
N ASN A 334 -18.38 1.90 -10.50
CA ASN A 334 -18.86 2.97 -11.37
C ASN A 334 -20.35 2.82 -11.76
N ASP A 335 -20.79 1.57 -11.99
CA ASP A 335 -22.14 1.31 -12.50
C ASP A 335 -23.18 1.32 -11.37
N LEU A 336 -22.81 1.07 -10.11
CA LEU A 336 -23.74 0.95 -8.98
C LEU A 336 -24.56 2.23 -8.73
N GLN A 337 -23.94 3.41 -8.86
CA GLN A 337 -24.65 4.67 -8.67
C GLN A 337 -25.79 4.83 -9.67
N GLN A 338 -25.54 4.47 -10.91
CA GLN A 338 -26.52 4.57 -12.00
C GLN A 338 -27.58 3.45 -11.92
N ALA A 339 -27.20 2.28 -11.42
CA ALA A 339 -28.06 1.11 -11.30
C ALA A 339 -29.33 1.35 -10.44
N ILE A 340 -29.24 2.25 -9.44
CA ILE A 340 -30.38 2.64 -8.61
C ILE A 340 -31.40 3.43 -9.45
N ASP A 341 -30.91 4.39 -10.24
CA ASP A 341 -31.76 5.26 -11.08
C ASP A 341 -32.36 4.49 -12.27
N ASP A 342 -31.59 3.57 -12.87
CA ASP A 342 -31.98 2.77 -14.03
C ASP A 342 -32.86 1.56 -13.70
N LYS A 343 -33.22 1.38 -12.41
CA LYS A 343 -34.03 0.25 -11.91
C LYS A 343 -33.40 -1.13 -12.15
N GLU A 344 -32.08 -1.20 -12.20
CA GLU A 344 -31.33 -2.45 -12.21
C GLU A 344 -31.30 -3.09 -10.81
N ILE A 345 -31.49 -2.28 -9.77
CA ILE A 345 -31.64 -2.71 -8.38
C ILE A 345 -33.12 -2.96 -8.08
N PHE A 346 -33.41 -4.12 -7.50
CA PHE A 346 -34.76 -4.49 -7.09
C PHE A 346 -34.75 -5.35 -5.83
N LEU A 347 -35.91 -5.54 -5.21
CA LEU A 347 -36.07 -6.34 -3.99
C LEU A 347 -36.74 -7.68 -4.30
N LYS A 348 -36.23 -8.72 -3.67
CA LYS A 348 -36.95 -9.97 -3.44
C LYS A 348 -37.29 -10.12 -1.97
N TYR A 349 -38.28 -10.90 -1.65
CA TYR A 349 -38.79 -11.03 -0.30
C TYR A 349 -38.81 -12.49 0.11
N GLN A 350 -38.17 -12.81 1.24
CA GLN A 350 -38.16 -14.19 1.74
C GLN A 350 -39.00 -14.31 3.01
N PRO A 351 -39.92 -15.27 3.07
CA PRO A 351 -40.77 -15.49 4.25
C PRO A 351 -39.96 -16.02 5.43
N ILE A 352 -40.30 -15.49 6.63
CA ILE A 352 -39.91 -16.01 7.92
C ILE A 352 -41.15 -16.62 8.56
N VAL A 353 -41.08 -17.90 8.91
CA VAL A 353 -42.21 -18.71 9.32
C VAL A 353 -42.10 -19.06 10.81
N CYS A 354 -43.21 -18.96 11.54
CA CYS A 354 -43.29 -19.51 12.89
C CYS A 354 -43.26 -21.05 12.84
N LEU A 355 -42.21 -21.67 13.40
CA LEU A 355 -42.00 -23.11 13.32
C LEU A 355 -43.11 -23.92 13.98
N LYS A 356 -43.77 -23.37 15.02
CA LYS A 356 -44.84 -24.01 15.75
C LYS A 356 -46.17 -24.02 14.98
N THR A 357 -46.49 -22.90 14.30
CA THR A 357 -47.81 -22.74 13.65
C THR A 357 -47.76 -22.95 12.13
N GLY A 358 -46.60 -22.88 11.54
CA GLY A 358 -46.37 -22.89 10.09
C GLY A 358 -46.76 -21.57 9.39
N LYS A 359 -47.18 -20.54 10.11
CA LYS A 359 -47.63 -19.26 9.54
C LYS A 359 -46.48 -18.30 9.26
N ILE A 360 -46.61 -17.50 8.22
CA ILE A 360 -45.63 -16.45 7.90
C ILE A 360 -45.82 -15.28 8.89
N CYS A 361 -44.73 -14.88 9.58
CA CYS A 361 -44.71 -13.81 10.58
C CYS A 361 -43.91 -12.59 10.12
N SER A 362 -42.98 -12.76 9.22
CA SER A 362 -42.18 -11.67 8.69
C SER A 362 -41.77 -11.96 7.24
N LEU A 363 -41.37 -10.91 6.53
CA LEU A 363 -40.81 -10.95 5.19
C LEU A 363 -39.47 -10.24 5.24
N GLU A 364 -38.37 -10.89 4.85
CA GLU A 364 -37.08 -10.23 4.73
C GLU A 364 -36.90 -9.65 3.32
N ALA A 365 -36.61 -8.36 3.22
CA ALA A 365 -36.30 -7.66 1.98
C ALA A 365 -34.85 -7.87 1.59
N LEU A 366 -34.63 -8.52 0.49
CA LEU A 366 -33.33 -8.94 -0.02
C LEU A 366 -33.02 -8.22 -1.32
N VAL A 367 -32.04 -7.29 -1.29
CA VAL A 367 -31.63 -6.53 -2.48
C VAL A 367 -30.99 -7.44 -3.53
N ARG A 368 -31.30 -7.17 -4.79
CA ARG A 368 -30.76 -7.87 -5.97
C ARG A 368 -30.35 -6.84 -7.00
N TRP A 369 -29.30 -7.15 -7.75
CA TRP A 369 -28.84 -6.33 -8.86
C TRP A 369 -28.83 -7.15 -10.16
N GLN A 370 -29.65 -6.75 -11.12
CA GLN A 370 -29.66 -7.29 -12.46
C GLN A 370 -28.93 -6.32 -13.38
N HIS A 371 -27.64 -6.56 -13.54
CA HIS A 371 -26.78 -5.72 -14.37
C HIS A 371 -26.99 -6.00 -15.86
N ASN A 372 -27.07 -4.97 -16.70
CA ASN A 372 -27.38 -5.10 -18.12
C ASN A 372 -26.39 -5.97 -18.91
N SER A 373 -25.09 -5.91 -18.60
CA SER A 373 -24.06 -6.66 -19.32
C SER A 373 -23.49 -7.86 -18.57
N LEU A 374 -23.45 -7.81 -17.20
CA LEU A 374 -22.86 -8.85 -16.36
C LEU A 374 -23.89 -9.85 -15.80
N GLY A 375 -25.18 -9.63 -16.05
CA GLY A 375 -26.26 -10.47 -15.53
C GLY A 375 -26.52 -10.23 -14.04
N THR A 376 -26.93 -11.26 -13.30
CA THR A 376 -27.27 -11.13 -11.89
C THR A 376 -25.99 -11.01 -11.02
N ILE A 377 -25.82 -9.89 -10.34
CA ILE A 377 -24.73 -9.65 -9.41
C ILE A 377 -25.19 -10.01 -8.00
N PRO A 378 -24.51 -10.94 -7.30
CA PRO A 378 -24.89 -11.34 -5.95
C PRO A 378 -24.61 -10.22 -4.92
N PRO A 379 -25.44 -10.06 -3.87
CA PRO A 379 -25.24 -9.07 -2.81
C PRO A 379 -23.86 -9.13 -2.15
N ALA A 380 -23.33 -10.32 -1.92
CA ALA A 380 -22.00 -10.53 -1.36
C ALA A 380 -20.87 -9.88 -2.19
N LYS A 381 -21.13 -9.51 -3.46
CA LYS A 381 -20.17 -8.84 -4.33
C LYS A 381 -20.31 -7.34 -4.34
N PHE A 382 -21.51 -6.79 -4.42
CA PHE A 382 -21.70 -5.35 -4.55
C PHE A 382 -21.96 -4.61 -3.21
N ILE A 383 -22.45 -5.27 -2.17
CA ILE A 383 -22.63 -4.63 -0.85
C ILE A 383 -21.28 -4.17 -0.27
N PRO A 384 -20.21 -5.00 -0.22
CA PRO A 384 -18.90 -4.52 0.23
C PRO A 384 -18.37 -3.35 -0.59
N ILE A 385 -18.56 -3.36 -1.92
CA ILE A 385 -18.18 -2.26 -2.80
C ILE A 385 -18.94 -0.98 -2.41
N SER A 386 -20.26 -1.09 -2.21
CA SER A 386 -21.10 0.06 -1.83
C SER A 386 -20.70 0.63 -0.46
N GLU A 387 -20.25 -0.21 0.47
CA GLU A 387 -19.73 0.22 1.76
C GLU A 387 -18.39 0.95 1.63
N GLU A 388 -17.44 0.41 0.89
CA GLU A 388 -16.13 1.03 0.67
C GLU A 388 -16.25 2.41 0.00
N THR A 389 -17.19 2.55 -0.95
CA THR A 389 -17.42 3.81 -1.71
C THR A 389 -18.37 4.78 -1.02
N GLY A 390 -19.05 4.35 0.06
CA GLY A 390 -20.10 5.13 0.73
C GLY A 390 -21.44 5.15 0.00
N GLN A 391 -21.56 4.51 -1.17
CA GLN A 391 -22.81 4.40 -1.94
C GLN A 391 -23.89 3.61 -1.20
N ILE A 392 -23.51 2.82 -0.20
CA ILE A 392 -24.43 2.07 0.68
C ILE A 392 -25.46 2.98 1.35
N ILE A 393 -25.17 4.27 1.57
CA ILE A 393 -26.13 5.22 2.14
C ILE A 393 -27.30 5.45 1.19
N ALA A 394 -27.02 5.74 -0.09
CA ALA A 394 -28.05 5.94 -1.10
C ALA A 394 -28.81 4.63 -1.39
N LEU A 395 -28.09 3.53 -1.55
CA LEU A 395 -28.67 2.21 -1.75
C LEU A 395 -29.60 1.82 -0.59
N GLY A 396 -29.16 1.98 0.65
CA GLY A 396 -29.94 1.63 1.82
C GLY A 396 -31.18 2.52 2.01
N GLN A 397 -31.07 3.81 1.67
CA GLN A 397 -32.22 4.71 1.66
C GLN A 397 -33.27 4.23 0.65
N TRP A 398 -32.84 3.84 -0.54
CA TRP A 398 -33.72 3.30 -1.56
C TRP A 398 -34.38 1.99 -1.09
N VAL A 399 -33.58 1.05 -0.54
CA VAL A 399 -34.07 -0.25 -0.02
C VAL A 399 -35.13 -0.04 1.07
N LEU A 400 -34.86 0.82 2.06
CA LEU A 400 -35.80 1.15 3.12
C LEU A 400 -37.13 1.70 2.56
N SER A 401 -37.05 2.65 1.63
CA SER A 401 -38.23 3.28 1.04
C SER A 401 -39.06 2.29 0.22
N GLU A 402 -38.39 1.50 -0.66
CA GLU A 402 -39.07 0.54 -1.53
C GLU A 402 -39.73 -0.60 -0.72
N ALA A 403 -38.99 -1.16 0.27
CA ALA A 403 -39.49 -2.24 1.09
C ALA A 403 -40.72 -1.81 1.92
N CYS A 404 -40.66 -0.63 2.56
CA CYS A 404 -41.79 -0.11 3.33
C CYS A 404 -42.97 0.25 2.44
N TYR A 405 -42.74 0.88 1.27
CA TYR A 405 -43.79 1.19 0.30
C TYR A 405 -44.53 -0.08 -0.17
N GLN A 406 -43.75 -1.10 -0.57
CA GLN A 406 -44.30 -2.36 -1.02
C GLN A 406 -45.06 -3.09 0.09
N PHE A 407 -44.55 -3.05 1.32
CA PHE A 407 -45.22 -3.64 2.49
C PHE A 407 -46.56 -3.00 2.77
N VAL A 408 -46.68 -1.68 2.74
CA VAL A 408 -47.97 -0.96 2.93
C VAL A 408 -48.96 -1.33 1.82
N ASN A 409 -48.51 -1.53 0.58
CA ASN A 409 -49.37 -1.98 -0.51
C ASN A 409 -49.94 -3.39 -0.24
N TRP A 410 -49.15 -4.31 0.27
CA TRP A 410 -49.63 -5.63 0.65
C TRP A 410 -50.59 -5.59 1.86
N GLN A 411 -50.27 -4.79 2.89
CA GLN A 411 -51.14 -4.67 4.06
C GLN A 411 -52.58 -4.31 3.72
N ARG A 412 -52.80 -3.50 2.69
CA ARG A 412 -54.14 -3.14 2.19
C ARG A 412 -54.89 -4.31 1.54
N SER A 413 -54.15 -5.35 1.13
CA SER A 413 -54.65 -6.50 0.39
C SER A 413 -54.63 -7.80 1.19
N PHE A 414 -54.03 -7.81 2.40
CA PHE A 414 -54.12 -8.97 3.29
C PHE A 414 -55.52 -9.20 3.76
N ALA A 415 -56.00 -10.44 3.62
CA ALA A 415 -57.36 -10.82 3.94
C ALA A 415 -57.64 -10.96 5.46
N THR A 416 -56.61 -10.81 6.31
CA THR A 416 -56.69 -11.05 7.77
C THR A 416 -55.79 -10.09 8.54
N ASP A 417 -56.15 -9.82 9.83
CA ASP A 417 -55.32 -9.07 10.79
C ASP A 417 -54.05 -9.83 11.23
N ILE A 418 -53.29 -10.34 10.27
CA ILE A 418 -52.05 -11.05 10.58
C ILE A 418 -50.98 -10.01 10.92
N PRO A 419 -50.31 -10.11 12.07
CA PRO A 419 -49.23 -9.22 12.44
C PRO A 419 -47.95 -9.61 11.71
N ILE A 420 -47.87 -9.28 10.40
CA ILE A 420 -46.67 -9.48 9.60
C ILE A 420 -45.76 -8.27 9.75
N THR A 421 -44.43 -8.48 9.80
CA THR A 421 -43.44 -7.43 9.81
C THR A 421 -42.59 -7.50 8.53
N ILE A 422 -41.95 -6.38 8.16
CA ILE A 422 -40.96 -6.33 7.12
C ILE A 422 -39.57 -6.17 7.75
N SER A 423 -38.64 -7.09 7.43
CA SER A 423 -37.25 -7.07 7.89
C SER A 423 -36.34 -6.49 6.83
N ILE A 424 -35.45 -5.60 7.23
CA ILE A 424 -34.52 -4.90 6.33
C ILE A 424 -33.14 -4.88 6.95
N ASN A 425 -32.17 -5.32 6.17
CA ASN A 425 -30.76 -5.31 6.54
C ASN A 425 -30.19 -3.89 6.58
N LEU A 426 -29.43 -3.58 7.62
CA LEU A 426 -28.83 -2.28 7.86
C LEU A 426 -27.31 -2.43 7.99
N SER A 427 -26.57 -1.78 7.08
CA SER A 427 -25.11 -1.84 7.12
C SER A 427 -24.54 -1.02 8.28
N ARG A 428 -23.31 -1.36 8.70
CA ARG A 428 -22.57 -0.61 9.70
C ARG A 428 -22.49 0.89 9.39
N ILE A 429 -22.17 1.25 8.17
CA ILE A 429 -22.01 2.65 7.75
C ILE A 429 -23.31 3.42 7.89
N GLN A 430 -24.43 2.78 7.60
CA GLN A 430 -25.75 3.39 7.77
C GLN A 430 -26.11 3.62 9.24
N VAL A 431 -25.77 2.67 10.14
CA VAL A 431 -26.03 2.81 11.59
C VAL A 431 -25.35 4.06 12.15
N TYR A 432 -24.14 4.39 11.69
CA TYR A 432 -23.41 5.59 12.13
C TYR A 432 -23.81 6.86 11.37
N HIS A 433 -24.66 6.77 10.35
CA HIS A 433 -25.00 7.92 9.54
C HIS A 433 -26.03 8.84 10.27
N PRO A 434 -25.75 10.14 10.43
CA PRO A 434 -26.61 11.06 11.20
C PRO A 434 -28.05 11.16 10.67
N GLU A 435 -28.23 10.99 9.36
CA GLU A 435 -29.55 11.09 8.71
C GLU A 435 -30.43 9.83 8.83
N LEU A 436 -29.91 8.71 9.38
CA LEU A 436 -30.67 7.46 9.47
C LEU A 436 -32.00 7.65 10.20
N ILE A 437 -31.98 8.19 11.41
CA ILE A 437 -33.18 8.39 12.22
C ILE A 437 -34.17 9.38 11.57
N PRO A 438 -33.71 10.58 11.11
CA PRO A 438 -34.59 11.48 10.36
C PRO A 438 -35.22 10.87 9.10
N GLN A 439 -34.48 10.02 8.37
CA GLN A 439 -35.03 9.33 7.20
C GLN A 439 -36.12 8.34 7.55
N ILE A 440 -35.90 7.53 8.59
CA ILE A 440 -36.90 6.56 9.08
C ILE A 440 -38.15 7.30 9.56
N ASP A 441 -38.00 8.39 10.32
CA ASP A 441 -39.14 9.18 10.81
C ASP A 441 -39.99 9.68 9.63
N ARG A 442 -39.38 10.33 8.65
CA ARG A 442 -40.07 10.80 7.43
C ARG A 442 -40.78 9.66 6.69
N LEU A 443 -40.12 8.50 6.59
CA LEU A 443 -40.67 7.34 5.89
C LEU A 443 -41.92 6.78 6.60
N LEU A 444 -41.84 6.54 7.92
CA LEU A 444 -42.93 6.02 8.71
C LEU A 444 -44.14 6.99 8.71
N GLU A 445 -43.89 8.29 8.84
CA GLU A 445 -44.94 9.32 8.77
C GLU A 445 -45.59 9.37 7.38
N SER A 446 -44.80 9.42 6.31
CA SER A 446 -45.30 9.54 4.93
C SER A 446 -46.18 8.35 4.49
N LEU A 447 -45.84 7.16 4.96
CA LEU A 447 -46.54 5.91 4.67
C LEU A 447 -47.64 5.57 5.70
N ASN A 448 -47.75 6.34 6.81
CA ASN A 448 -48.57 6.01 7.96
C ASN A 448 -48.32 4.57 8.46
N LEU A 449 -47.05 4.16 8.49
CA LEU A 449 -46.60 2.83 8.87
C LEU A 449 -46.21 2.81 10.35
N PRO A 450 -46.87 2.03 11.21
CA PRO A 450 -46.44 1.87 12.60
C PRO A 450 -45.05 1.23 12.70
N GLY A 451 -44.18 1.76 13.58
CA GLY A 451 -42.82 1.25 13.73
C GLY A 451 -42.73 -0.24 14.06
N LYS A 452 -43.71 -0.78 14.80
CA LYS A 452 -43.82 -2.22 15.14
C LYS A 452 -43.93 -3.16 13.94
N ASN A 453 -44.23 -2.62 12.75
CA ASN A 453 -44.27 -3.38 11.51
C ASN A 453 -42.91 -3.42 10.78
N LEU A 454 -41.96 -2.58 11.21
CA LEU A 454 -40.60 -2.55 10.69
C LEU A 454 -39.65 -3.28 11.65
N LYS A 455 -38.84 -4.19 11.10
CA LYS A 455 -37.75 -4.85 11.79
C LYS A 455 -36.44 -4.49 11.06
N LEU A 456 -35.42 -4.05 11.79
CA LEU A 456 -34.13 -3.75 11.24
C LEU A 456 -33.12 -4.80 11.71
N GLU A 457 -32.36 -5.33 10.75
CA GLU A 457 -31.36 -6.39 10.98
C GLU A 457 -29.96 -5.80 10.91
N ILE A 458 -29.16 -6.07 11.93
CA ILE A 458 -27.77 -5.60 12.05
C ILE A 458 -26.86 -6.79 12.35
N THR A 459 -25.71 -6.84 11.70
CA THR A 459 -24.74 -7.93 11.92
C THR A 459 -24.01 -7.78 13.26
N GLU A 460 -23.58 -8.91 13.83
CA GLU A 460 -22.79 -8.95 15.05
C GLU A 460 -21.53 -8.06 14.99
N SER A 461 -20.85 -8.02 13.85
CA SER A 461 -19.64 -7.22 13.63
C SER A 461 -19.87 -5.71 13.77
N THR A 462 -21.07 -5.23 13.43
CA THR A 462 -21.45 -3.82 13.57
C THR A 462 -21.40 -3.33 15.02
N LEU A 463 -21.64 -4.23 15.98
CA LEU A 463 -21.72 -3.91 17.41
C LEU A 463 -20.36 -3.80 18.09
N MET A 464 -19.31 -4.40 17.52
CA MET A 464 -18.02 -4.58 18.20
C MET A 464 -17.11 -3.34 18.21
N GLU A 465 -17.23 -2.42 17.25
CA GLU A 465 -16.27 -1.31 17.09
C GLU A 465 -16.55 -0.10 18.00
N ASN A 466 -17.80 0.24 18.26
CA ASN A 466 -18.18 1.35 19.17
C ASN A 466 -19.54 1.11 19.81
N THR A 467 -19.58 0.19 20.74
CA THR A 467 -20.79 -0.29 21.38
C THR A 467 -21.66 0.85 21.94
N THR A 468 -21.07 1.89 22.55
CA THR A 468 -21.81 3.00 23.15
C THR A 468 -22.54 3.87 22.13
N ALA A 469 -21.92 4.15 20.99
CA ALA A 469 -22.54 4.97 19.94
C ALA A 469 -23.67 4.20 19.24
N VAL A 470 -23.44 2.94 18.90
CA VAL A 470 -24.44 2.06 18.29
C VAL A 470 -25.63 1.87 19.22
N THR A 471 -25.41 1.54 20.50
CA THR A 471 -26.50 1.36 21.47
C THR A 471 -27.43 2.57 21.51
N LYS A 472 -26.93 3.80 21.51
CA LYS A 472 -27.73 5.00 21.45
C LYS A 472 -28.60 5.12 20.19
N VAL A 473 -28.09 4.67 19.05
CA VAL A 473 -28.91 4.67 17.82
C VAL A 473 -30.01 3.61 17.90
N LEU A 474 -29.69 2.42 18.41
CA LEU A 474 -30.65 1.34 18.60
C LEU A 474 -31.74 1.71 19.60
N GLU A 475 -31.40 2.38 20.70
CA GLU A 475 -32.39 2.92 21.66
C GLU A 475 -33.35 3.88 20.99
N LYS A 476 -32.85 4.82 20.17
CA LYS A 476 -33.73 5.74 19.41
C LYS A 476 -34.63 5.03 18.41
N LEU A 477 -34.21 3.92 17.83
CA LEU A 477 -35.06 3.10 16.95
C LEU A 477 -36.15 2.40 17.76
N ARG A 478 -35.84 1.88 18.95
CA ARG A 478 -36.82 1.27 19.85
C ARG A 478 -37.85 2.27 20.39
N GLU A 479 -37.47 3.52 20.65
CA GLU A 479 -38.42 4.61 21.01
C GLU A 479 -39.53 4.80 19.96
N ARG A 480 -39.30 4.31 18.73
CA ARG A 480 -40.25 4.32 17.60
C ARG A 480 -41.01 3.01 17.44
N ASP A 481 -40.94 2.12 18.42
CA ASP A 481 -41.50 0.77 18.38
C ASP A 481 -40.89 -0.13 17.25
N ILE A 482 -39.75 0.27 16.65
CA ILE A 482 -39.09 -0.52 15.61
C ILE A 482 -38.45 -1.73 16.27
N LYS A 483 -38.66 -2.91 15.68
CA LYS A 483 -38.04 -4.15 16.12
C LYS A 483 -36.58 -4.26 15.63
N LEU A 484 -35.72 -4.79 16.48
CA LEU A 484 -34.30 -4.94 16.18
C LEU A 484 -33.88 -6.41 16.20
N CYS A 485 -33.15 -6.81 15.19
CA CYS A 485 -32.65 -8.17 15.02
C CYS A 485 -31.13 -8.20 14.89
N LEU A 486 -30.50 -9.09 15.62
CA LEU A 486 -29.07 -9.36 15.50
C LEU A 486 -28.86 -10.48 14.51
N ASP A 487 -28.19 -10.17 13.41
CA ASP A 487 -27.94 -11.09 12.29
C ASP A 487 -26.56 -11.74 12.32
N ASP A 488 -26.39 -12.87 11.60
CA ASP A 488 -25.15 -13.66 11.51
C ASP A 488 -24.58 -14.11 12.87
N PHE A 489 -25.43 -14.34 13.86
CA PHE A 489 -24.99 -14.65 15.22
C PHE A 489 -24.22 -15.96 15.34
N GLY A 490 -23.06 -15.88 16.00
CA GLY A 490 -22.17 -17.01 16.25
C GLY A 490 -21.02 -17.16 15.25
N THR A 491 -20.97 -16.34 14.20
CA THR A 491 -19.86 -16.37 13.23
C THR A 491 -18.68 -15.48 13.66
N GLY A 492 -18.89 -14.56 14.62
CA GLY A 492 -17.92 -13.61 15.13
C GLY A 492 -17.38 -13.94 16.52
N TYR A 493 -16.56 -13.04 17.05
CA TYR A 493 -16.05 -13.09 18.42
C TYR A 493 -17.08 -12.50 19.39
N SER A 494 -18.22 -13.17 19.60
CA SER A 494 -19.25 -12.70 20.53
C SER A 494 -18.71 -12.56 21.95
N SER A 495 -18.52 -11.34 22.41
CA SER A 495 -18.45 -11.12 23.84
C SER A 495 -19.88 -11.18 24.38
N LEU A 496 -20.30 -12.34 24.87
CA LEU A 496 -21.63 -12.59 25.48
C LEU A 496 -22.03 -11.53 26.53
N SER A 497 -21.04 -10.84 27.10
CA SER A 497 -21.24 -9.76 28.07
C SER A 497 -21.98 -8.54 27.50
N TYR A 498 -21.87 -8.28 26.20
CA TYR A 498 -22.52 -7.12 25.58
C TYR A 498 -23.96 -7.40 25.16
N LEU A 499 -24.29 -8.63 24.75
CA LEU A 499 -25.63 -8.99 24.27
C LEU A 499 -26.72 -8.62 25.30
N ARG A 500 -26.43 -8.75 26.59
CA ARG A 500 -27.33 -8.40 27.69
C ARG A 500 -27.75 -6.93 27.71
N TYR A 501 -26.93 -6.05 27.19
CA TYR A 501 -27.17 -4.59 27.25
C TYR A 501 -27.67 -4.02 25.93
N LEU A 502 -27.77 -4.86 24.90
CA LEU A 502 -28.23 -4.43 23.59
C LEU A 502 -29.77 -4.41 23.56
N PRO A 503 -30.36 -3.33 23.02
CA PRO A 503 -31.83 -3.22 22.92
C PRO A 503 -32.35 -3.98 21.68
N VAL A 504 -32.05 -5.28 21.56
CA VAL A 504 -32.50 -6.15 20.46
C VAL A 504 -33.66 -7.03 20.91
N ASP A 505 -34.51 -7.46 19.98
CA ASP A 505 -35.70 -8.29 20.22
C ASP A 505 -35.50 -9.72 19.71
N THR A 506 -34.61 -9.92 18.70
CA THR A 506 -34.49 -11.19 17.98
C THR A 506 -33.03 -11.47 17.68
N VAL A 507 -32.65 -12.74 17.67
CA VAL A 507 -31.34 -13.21 17.18
C VAL A 507 -31.54 -14.18 16.01
N LYS A 508 -30.78 -13.98 14.89
CA LYS A 508 -30.77 -14.92 13.75
C LYS A 508 -29.54 -15.83 13.84
N ILE A 509 -29.77 -17.12 13.82
CA ILE A 509 -28.70 -18.13 13.77
C ILE A 509 -28.29 -18.29 12.31
N ASP A 510 -27.01 -18.03 12.02
CA ASP A 510 -26.45 -18.12 10.69
C ASP A 510 -26.59 -19.52 10.08
N ARG A 511 -26.84 -19.57 8.77
CA ARG A 511 -27.03 -20.80 8.02
C ARG A 511 -25.86 -21.80 8.12
N SER A 512 -24.64 -21.35 8.40
CA SER A 512 -23.46 -22.21 8.50
C SER A 512 -23.57 -23.25 9.62
N PHE A 513 -24.41 -22.99 10.63
CA PHE A 513 -24.69 -23.95 11.70
C PHE A 513 -25.76 -24.98 11.31
N ILE A 514 -26.59 -24.69 10.30
CA ILE A 514 -27.78 -25.45 9.92
C ILE A 514 -27.57 -26.27 8.66
N ALA A 515 -26.96 -25.69 7.63
CA ALA A 515 -26.73 -26.33 6.33
C ALA A 515 -25.31 -26.96 6.22
N PRO A 516 -25.10 -28.04 5.44
CA PRO A 516 -26.14 -28.87 4.80
C PRO A 516 -26.87 -29.83 5.77
N GLU A 517 -26.26 -30.16 6.91
CA GLU A 517 -26.85 -31.04 7.94
C GLU A 517 -26.44 -30.58 9.34
N ILE A 518 -27.35 -30.72 10.31
CA ILE A 518 -27.05 -30.42 11.72
C ILE A 518 -26.31 -31.63 12.31
N ASN A 519 -25.00 -31.57 12.36
CA ASN A 519 -24.17 -32.56 13.04
C ASN A 519 -24.21 -32.38 14.59
N SER A 520 -23.62 -33.32 15.32
CA SER A 520 -23.65 -33.29 16.81
C SER A 520 -23.06 -31.99 17.38
N THR A 521 -21.97 -31.47 16.80
CA THR A 521 -21.32 -30.26 17.27
C THR A 521 -22.21 -29.03 17.00
N ASN A 522 -22.76 -28.92 15.80
CA ASN A 522 -23.67 -27.84 15.44
C ASN A 522 -24.96 -27.87 16.28
N TYR A 523 -25.49 -29.09 16.57
CA TYR A 523 -26.63 -29.25 17.47
C TYR A 523 -26.39 -28.64 18.85
N ASP A 524 -25.24 -28.95 19.47
CA ASP A 524 -24.90 -28.39 20.79
C ASP A 524 -24.71 -26.87 20.75
N ILE A 525 -24.12 -26.33 19.69
CA ILE A 525 -23.96 -24.89 19.47
C ILE A 525 -25.34 -24.22 19.31
N ILE A 526 -26.20 -24.71 18.42
CA ILE A 526 -27.55 -24.18 18.20
C ILE A 526 -28.34 -24.19 19.51
N LYS A 527 -28.30 -25.30 20.25
CA LYS A 527 -28.96 -25.43 21.56
C LYS A 527 -28.43 -24.39 22.55
N ALA A 528 -27.12 -24.15 22.59
CA ALA A 528 -26.53 -23.15 23.47
C ALA A 528 -26.98 -21.74 23.09
N ILE A 529 -27.04 -21.41 21.78
CA ILE A 529 -27.51 -20.11 21.27
C ILE A 529 -28.99 -19.89 21.65
N ILE A 530 -29.86 -20.87 21.40
CA ILE A 530 -31.29 -20.76 21.72
C ILE A 530 -31.49 -20.55 23.23
N ASN A 531 -30.83 -21.36 24.08
CA ASN A 531 -30.93 -21.21 25.53
C ASN A 531 -30.42 -19.83 26.01
N LEU A 532 -29.34 -19.34 25.42
CA LEU A 532 -28.82 -18.00 25.73
C LEU A 532 -29.83 -16.91 25.36
N ALA A 533 -30.36 -16.95 24.13
CA ALA A 533 -31.36 -15.99 23.65
C ALA A 533 -32.59 -15.95 24.59
N HIS A 534 -33.14 -17.11 24.91
CA HIS A 534 -34.26 -17.22 25.84
C HIS A 534 -33.94 -16.70 27.24
N SER A 535 -32.72 -16.89 27.75
CA SER A 535 -32.32 -16.33 29.05
C SER A 535 -32.24 -14.80 29.06
N LEU A 536 -32.28 -14.18 27.88
CA LEU A 536 -32.27 -12.74 27.66
C LEU A 536 -33.63 -12.22 27.13
N ASP A 537 -34.66 -13.05 27.15
CA ASP A 537 -36.01 -12.74 26.62
C ASP A 537 -35.98 -12.34 25.11
N LEU A 538 -35.12 -13.00 24.32
CA LEU A 538 -34.98 -12.78 22.87
C LEU A 538 -35.59 -13.94 22.08
N ASP A 539 -36.34 -13.61 21.02
CA ASP A 539 -36.81 -14.57 20.02
C ASP A 539 -35.64 -15.07 19.15
N VAL A 540 -35.76 -16.28 18.58
CA VAL A 540 -34.75 -16.87 17.72
C VAL A 540 -35.31 -17.17 16.34
N VAL A 541 -34.57 -16.77 15.29
CA VAL A 541 -34.78 -17.15 13.88
C VAL A 541 -33.66 -18.05 13.45
N ALA A 542 -33.94 -19.21 12.87
CA ALA A 542 -32.94 -20.08 12.29
C ALA A 542 -32.93 -19.93 10.77
N GLU A 543 -31.75 -19.67 10.19
CA GLU A 543 -31.56 -19.45 8.75
C GLU A 543 -31.12 -20.72 8.01
N GLY A 544 -31.42 -20.77 6.69
CA GLY A 544 -30.94 -21.84 5.83
C GLY A 544 -31.60 -23.19 6.08
N ILE A 545 -32.86 -23.21 6.51
CA ILE A 545 -33.62 -24.45 6.64
C ILE A 545 -34.01 -24.96 5.25
N GLU A 546 -33.48 -26.14 4.91
CA GLU A 546 -33.71 -26.76 3.59
C GLU A 546 -34.51 -28.06 3.67
N THR A 547 -34.55 -28.70 4.86
CA THR A 547 -35.21 -30.00 5.06
C THR A 547 -36.19 -29.99 6.23
N GLU A 548 -37.20 -30.86 6.16
CA GLU A 548 -38.17 -31.05 7.25
C GLU A 548 -37.50 -31.61 8.52
N ALA A 549 -36.40 -32.38 8.39
CA ALA A 549 -35.62 -32.86 9.51
C ALA A 549 -34.96 -31.72 10.30
N GLN A 550 -34.35 -30.77 9.61
CA GLN A 550 -33.78 -29.56 10.25
C GLN A 550 -34.86 -28.76 10.98
N LYS A 551 -36.01 -28.55 10.35
CA LYS A 551 -37.15 -27.87 10.96
C LYS A 551 -37.63 -28.56 12.24
N GLN A 552 -37.75 -29.92 12.24
CA GLN A 552 -38.16 -30.69 13.41
C GLN A 552 -37.16 -30.57 14.55
N ILE A 553 -35.85 -30.62 14.26
CA ILE A 553 -34.79 -30.46 15.27
C ILE A 553 -34.88 -29.07 15.90
N LEU A 554 -34.97 -28.01 15.09
CA LEU A 554 -35.04 -26.64 15.57
C LEU A 554 -36.29 -26.35 16.39
N ASN A 555 -37.45 -26.85 15.94
CA ASN A 555 -38.68 -26.76 16.70
C ASN A 555 -38.62 -27.52 18.02
N GLY A 556 -37.95 -28.70 18.02
CA GLY A 556 -37.69 -29.48 19.24
C GLY A 556 -36.74 -28.79 20.22
N LEU A 557 -35.85 -27.94 19.77
CA LEU A 557 -34.97 -27.10 20.59
C LEU A 557 -35.64 -25.83 21.10
N GLY A 558 -36.89 -25.53 20.64
CA GLY A 558 -37.66 -24.37 21.05
C GLY A 558 -37.39 -23.12 20.22
N CYS A 559 -36.81 -23.24 19.02
CA CYS A 559 -36.67 -22.11 18.10
C CYS A 559 -38.05 -21.63 17.63
N GLU A 560 -38.31 -20.33 17.69
CA GLU A 560 -39.61 -19.73 17.37
C GLU A 560 -39.85 -19.63 15.86
N TYR A 561 -38.82 -19.17 15.12
CA TYR A 561 -38.97 -18.83 13.71
C TYR A 561 -37.92 -19.53 12.86
N GLY A 562 -38.23 -19.69 11.60
CA GLY A 562 -37.32 -20.27 10.63
C GLY A 562 -37.43 -19.65 9.24
N GLN A 563 -36.34 -19.59 8.54
CA GLN A 563 -36.20 -19.10 7.18
C GLN A 563 -35.35 -20.06 6.36
N GLY A 564 -35.73 -20.29 5.12
CA GLY A 564 -34.95 -21.13 4.22
C GLY A 564 -35.75 -21.66 3.04
N TYR A 565 -35.07 -22.40 2.18
CA TYR A 565 -35.64 -22.91 0.94
C TYR A 565 -36.73 -23.98 1.14
N LEU A 566 -36.78 -24.57 2.33
CA LEU A 566 -37.89 -25.46 2.69
C LEU A 566 -39.25 -24.74 2.62
N PHE A 567 -39.29 -23.46 2.99
CA PHE A 567 -40.54 -22.68 3.02
C PHE A 567 -40.77 -21.96 1.69
N ALA A 568 -39.80 -21.15 1.25
CA ALA A 568 -39.81 -20.51 -0.05
C ALA A 568 -38.42 -19.98 -0.42
N TYR A 569 -38.14 -19.93 -1.72
CA TYR A 569 -37.07 -19.10 -2.26
C TYR A 569 -37.44 -17.61 -2.11
N PRO A 570 -36.46 -16.67 -2.19
CA PRO A 570 -36.76 -15.25 -2.25
C PRO A 570 -37.73 -14.92 -3.41
N LEU A 571 -38.91 -14.45 -3.08
CA LEU A 571 -40.05 -14.20 -3.97
C LEU A 571 -39.96 -12.84 -4.65
N ASP A 572 -40.52 -12.73 -5.84
CA ASP A 572 -40.81 -11.44 -6.44
C ASP A 572 -42.04 -10.79 -5.75
N SER A 573 -42.12 -9.46 -5.79
CA SER A 573 -43.18 -8.71 -5.06
C SER A 573 -44.59 -9.16 -5.39
N GLN A 574 -44.86 -9.61 -6.61
CA GLN A 574 -46.16 -10.11 -7.06
C GLN A 574 -46.54 -11.48 -6.47
N ASP A 575 -45.54 -12.30 -6.09
CA ASP A 575 -45.77 -13.67 -5.59
C ASP A 575 -45.92 -13.71 -4.07
N VAL A 576 -45.65 -12.60 -3.36
CA VAL A 576 -45.72 -12.52 -1.91
C VAL A 576 -47.15 -12.71 -1.40
N LEU A 577 -48.12 -11.97 -1.94
CA LEU A 577 -49.52 -12.06 -1.52
C LEU A 577 -50.14 -13.46 -1.67
N PRO A 578 -49.99 -14.13 -2.83
CA PRO A 578 -50.46 -15.52 -2.97
C PRO A 578 -49.81 -16.46 -1.96
N THR A 579 -48.50 -16.31 -1.72
CA THR A 579 -47.76 -17.16 -0.80
C THR A 579 -48.24 -16.94 0.65
N VAL A 580 -48.33 -15.69 1.10
CA VAL A 580 -48.79 -15.36 2.45
C VAL A 580 -50.22 -15.88 2.70
N ASN A 581 -51.14 -15.73 1.74
CA ASN A 581 -52.50 -16.21 1.86
C ASN A 581 -52.60 -17.75 1.90
N ASN A 582 -51.66 -18.47 1.29
CA ASN A 582 -51.62 -19.94 1.33
C ASN A 582 -51.06 -20.49 2.66
N TYR A 583 -50.19 -19.74 3.35
CA TYR A 583 -49.59 -20.13 4.63
C TYR A 583 -50.42 -19.74 5.85
N ASN A 584 -51.28 -18.74 5.76
CA ASN A 584 -52.04 -18.15 6.86
C ASN A 584 -53.51 -18.40 6.78
#